data_89365a92bcf47f8b342e1ef1e10a4993
#
_entry.id   89365a92bcf47f8b342e1ef1e10a4993
#
_cell.length_a   1.000
_cell.length_b   1.000
_cell.length_c   1.000
_cell.angle_alpha   90.00
_cell.angle_beta   90.00
_cell.angle_gamma   90.00
#
_symmetry.space_group_name_H-M   'P 1'
#
loop_
_entity.id
_entity.type
_entity.pdbx_description
1 polymer ?
#
loop_
_entity_poly.entity_id
_entity_poly.type
_entity_poly.pdbx_seq_one_letter_code
_entity_poly.pdbx_strand_id
1 'polypeptide(L)'
;MVIPRNVFNEMLFAYPIIMLNLTKVISSRLRNTNERFVELMEEMLEKNRLMAIGLAASKIIHDIKTPLTVIVLTAQLLENIFPESGEFTENIVKQTKLIDQLVHEILDFARGTESPPLIQKVNLDSFLREVSELYSASFKERKIIFVVENKVNDCVYFDEGKIRRVLINLIKNALEAIPEAGEIKIISSVSSGWLQISVIDNGPGVSRKVKEELFQPFVTDGKTQGTGLGLAICKKLVQEHYGRLEYIPVEPHGSRFDIRIPQSTK
;
A
#
# COMPACT_ATOMS: atom_id res chain seq x y z
N MET A 1 -23.73 21.13 -35.86
CA MET A 1 -25.02 21.69 -36.39
C MET A 1 -25.77 22.24 -35.19
N VAL A 2 -26.11 23.54 -35.22
CA VAL A 2 -26.87 24.22 -34.17
C VAL A 2 -28.30 24.42 -34.71
N ILE A 3 -29.29 23.88 -34.01
CA ILE A 3 -30.70 24.05 -34.39
C ILE A 3 -31.20 25.36 -33.79
N PRO A 4 -31.80 26.30 -34.58
CA PRO A 4 -32.36 27.52 -34.06
C PRO A 4 -33.53 27.21 -33.07
N ARG A 5 -33.65 28.05 -32.03
CA ARG A 5 -34.60 27.84 -30.93
C ARG A 5 -36.07 27.74 -31.39
N ASN A 6 -36.48 28.55 -32.40
CA ASN A 6 -37.82 28.49 -32.96
C ASN A 6 -38.11 27.16 -33.64
N VAL A 7 -37.17 26.69 -34.50
CA VAL A 7 -37.30 25.37 -35.16
C VAL A 7 -37.32 24.21 -34.15
N PHE A 8 -36.52 24.30 -33.11
CA PHE A 8 -36.53 23.32 -32.04
C PHE A 8 -37.89 23.26 -31.31
N ASN A 9 -38.45 24.42 -30.98
CA ASN A 9 -39.78 24.47 -30.33
C ASN A 9 -40.89 23.90 -31.23
N GLU A 10 -40.89 24.24 -32.51
CA GLU A 10 -41.87 23.69 -33.47
C GLU A 10 -41.73 22.15 -33.58
N MET A 11 -40.54 21.63 -33.61
CA MET A 11 -40.29 20.17 -33.60
C MET A 11 -40.80 19.49 -32.32
N LEU A 12 -40.64 20.12 -31.15
CA LEU A 12 -41.13 19.58 -29.90
C LEU A 12 -42.67 19.49 -29.85
N PHE A 13 -43.38 20.49 -30.39
CA PHE A 13 -44.85 20.50 -30.48
C PHE A 13 -45.38 19.53 -31.52
N ALA A 14 -44.70 19.42 -32.66
CA ALA A 14 -45.15 18.54 -33.76
C ALA A 14 -44.87 17.04 -33.44
N TYR A 15 -43.82 16.75 -32.62
CA TYR A 15 -43.41 15.37 -32.33
C TYR A 15 -43.15 15.16 -30.83
N PRO A 16 -44.22 14.91 -30.00
CA PRO A 16 -44.07 14.74 -28.54
C PRO A 16 -43.11 13.62 -28.14
N ILE A 17 -42.90 12.64 -29.01
CA ILE A 17 -41.95 11.55 -28.78
C ILE A 17 -40.49 12.05 -28.67
N ILE A 18 -40.16 13.13 -29.36
CA ILE A 18 -38.82 13.77 -29.28
C ILE A 18 -38.61 14.33 -27.86
N MET A 19 -39.66 14.99 -27.32
CA MET A 19 -39.61 15.54 -25.96
C MET A 19 -39.43 14.42 -24.92
N LEU A 20 -40.15 13.32 -25.08
CA LEU A 20 -40.04 12.15 -24.18
C LEU A 20 -38.65 11.51 -24.21
N ASN A 21 -38.09 11.38 -25.40
CA ASN A 21 -36.74 10.84 -25.57
C ASN A 21 -35.67 11.80 -25.03
N LEU A 22 -35.83 13.11 -25.28
CA LEU A 22 -34.93 14.12 -24.74
C LEU A 22 -34.92 14.14 -23.21
N THR A 23 -36.12 14.06 -22.60
CA THR A 23 -36.26 14.01 -21.15
C THR A 23 -35.62 12.74 -20.57
N LYS A 24 -35.77 11.58 -21.22
CA LYS A 24 -35.10 10.34 -20.81
C LYS A 24 -33.57 10.47 -20.88
N VAL A 25 -33.03 11.03 -21.97
CA VAL A 25 -31.59 11.20 -22.14
C VAL A 25 -31.05 12.20 -21.12
N ILE A 26 -31.74 13.32 -20.90
CA ILE A 26 -31.33 14.33 -19.90
C ILE A 26 -31.39 13.72 -18.48
N SER A 27 -32.46 13.01 -18.13
CA SER A 27 -32.63 12.37 -16.83
C SER A 27 -31.55 11.31 -16.58
N SER A 28 -31.21 10.51 -17.60
CA SER A 28 -30.12 9.52 -17.52
C SER A 28 -28.76 10.20 -17.32
N ARG A 29 -28.47 11.25 -18.11
CA ARG A 29 -27.21 12.02 -17.96
C ARG A 29 -27.09 12.71 -16.60
N LEU A 30 -28.18 13.31 -16.12
CA LEU A 30 -28.24 13.93 -14.79
C LEU A 30 -27.98 12.88 -13.69
N ARG A 31 -28.59 11.70 -13.78
CA ARG A 31 -28.37 10.62 -12.82
C ARG A 31 -26.90 10.18 -12.81
N ASN A 32 -26.35 9.85 -13.97
CA ASN A 32 -24.95 9.44 -14.08
C ASN A 32 -23.97 10.53 -13.60
N THR A 33 -24.28 11.81 -13.90
CA THR A 33 -23.43 12.92 -13.43
C THR A 33 -23.54 13.09 -11.93
N ASN A 34 -24.73 12.91 -11.34
CA ASN A 34 -24.96 13.00 -9.90
C ASN A 34 -24.29 11.85 -9.14
N GLU A 35 -24.38 10.62 -9.65
CA GLU A 35 -23.67 9.45 -9.09
C GLU A 35 -22.16 9.69 -9.08
N ARG A 36 -21.61 10.13 -10.21
CA ARG A 36 -20.19 10.45 -10.32
C ARG A 36 -19.74 11.63 -9.43
N PHE A 37 -20.62 12.61 -9.23
CA PHE A 37 -20.37 13.73 -8.32
C PHE A 37 -20.35 13.26 -6.86
N VAL A 38 -21.26 12.38 -6.45
CA VAL A 38 -21.28 11.79 -5.09
C VAL A 38 -20.01 10.99 -4.85
N GLU A 39 -19.61 10.12 -5.78
CA GLU A 39 -18.35 9.35 -5.68
C GLU A 39 -17.12 10.27 -5.50
N LEU A 40 -17.02 11.32 -6.33
CA LEU A 40 -15.93 12.29 -6.23
C LEU A 40 -15.94 13.08 -4.91
N MET A 41 -17.12 13.42 -4.40
CA MET A 41 -17.25 14.10 -3.11
C MET A 41 -16.88 13.20 -1.95
N GLU A 42 -17.24 11.92 -1.99
CA GLU A 42 -16.83 10.94 -0.99
C GLU A 42 -15.31 10.75 -0.99
N GLU A 43 -14.69 10.55 -2.16
CA GLU A 43 -13.23 10.49 -2.30
C GLU A 43 -12.54 11.76 -1.76
N MET A 44 -13.12 12.94 -2.06
CA MET A 44 -12.55 14.22 -1.63
C MET A 44 -12.67 14.43 -0.12
N LEU A 45 -13.78 14.01 0.49
CA LEU A 45 -14.00 14.04 1.92
C LEU A 45 -13.04 13.09 2.65
N GLU A 46 -12.86 11.87 2.14
CA GLU A 46 -11.93 10.91 2.69
C GLU A 46 -10.48 11.42 2.59
N LYS A 47 -10.10 11.95 1.43
CA LYS A 47 -8.78 12.57 1.22
C LYS A 47 -8.54 13.77 2.15
N ASN A 48 -9.53 14.66 2.32
CA ASN A 48 -9.41 15.81 3.22
C ASN A 48 -9.34 15.38 4.69
N ARG A 49 -10.08 14.35 5.09
CA ARG A 49 -10.00 13.77 6.44
C ARG A 49 -8.63 13.18 6.70
N LEU A 50 -8.06 12.46 5.75
CA LEU A 50 -6.72 11.90 5.84
C LEU A 50 -5.63 12.98 5.87
N MET A 51 -5.76 14.05 5.06
CA MET A 51 -4.86 15.20 5.10
C MET A 51 -4.89 15.93 6.44
N ALA A 52 -6.08 16.16 7.00
CA ALA A 52 -6.23 16.81 8.32
C ALA A 52 -5.60 15.95 9.42
N ILE A 53 -5.77 14.62 9.37
CA ILE A 53 -5.11 13.67 10.27
C ILE A 53 -3.59 13.73 10.07
N GLY A 54 -3.10 13.82 8.82
CA GLY A 54 -1.68 13.90 8.51
C GLY A 54 -0.97 15.12 9.08
N LEU A 55 -1.59 16.28 8.96
CA LEU A 55 -1.07 17.53 9.53
C LEU A 55 -1.07 17.52 11.05
N ALA A 56 -2.17 17.06 11.66
CA ALA A 56 -2.27 16.90 13.11
C ALA A 56 -1.30 15.82 13.63
N ALA A 57 -1.19 14.70 12.92
CA ALA A 57 -0.34 13.59 13.27
C ALA A 57 1.15 13.99 13.34
N SER A 58 1.63 14.86 12.45
CA SER A 58 3.03 15.32 12.48
C SER A 58 3.41 15.97 13.81
N LYS A 59 2.51 16.76 14.40
CA LYS A 59 2.71 17.38 15.71
C LYS A 59 2.58 16.35 16.84
N ILE A 60 1.55 15.53 16.79
CA ILE A 60 1.30 14.47 17.78
C ILE A 60 2.48 13.51 17.87
N ILE A 61 3.11 13.19 16.75
CA ILE A 61 4.27 12.29 16.71
C ILE A 61 5.49 12.91 17.34
N HIS A 62 5.78 14.17 17.04
CA HIS A 62 6.85 14.87 17.74
C HIS A 62 6.61 14.83 19.25
N ASP A 63 5.37 15.03 19.67
CA ASP A 63 4.97 15.06 21.08
C ASP A 63 4.98 13.64 21.72
N ILE A 64 4.81 12.56 20.95
CA ILE A 64 4.94 11.17 21.39
C ILE A 64 6.41 10.73 21.40
N LYS A 65 7.22 11.15 20.44
CA LYS A 65 8.63 10.75 20.34
C LYS A 65 9.45 11.19 21.56
N THR A 66 9.16 12.35 22.10
CA THR A 66 9.84 12.87 23.29
C THR A 66 9.67 11.96 24.50
N PRO A 67 8.45 11.59 24.97
CA PRO A 67 8.30 10.67 26.09
C PRO A 67 8.83 9.27 25.80
N LEU A 68 8.72 8.77 24.56
CA LEU A 68 9.30 7.47 24.19
C LEU A 68 10.83 7.48 24.36
N THR A 69 11.50 8.57 23.94
CA THR A 69 12.95 8.72 24.14
C THR A 69 13.32 8.71 25.63
N VAL A 70 12.53 9.38 26.47
CA VAL A 70 12.75 9.38 27.93
C VAL A 70 12.59 7.96 28.50
N ILE A 71 11.57 7.20 28.06
CA ILE A 71 11.34 5.81 28.50
C ILE A 71 12.53 4.92 28.13
N VAL A 72 13.06 5.03 26.91
CA VAL A 72 14.23 4.26 26.47
C VAL A 72 15.47 4.61 27.30
N LEU A 73 15.74 5.89 27.50
CA LEU A 73 16.88 6.34 28.31
C LEU A 73 16.76 5.87 29.76
N THR A 74 15.55 5.94 30.33
CA THR A 74 15.30 5.47 31.71
C THR A 74 15.50 3.95 31.81
N ALA A 75 15.04 3.17 30.84
CA ALA A 75 15.25 1.72 30.80
C ALA A 75 16.76 1.39 30.72
N GLN A 76 17.52 2.07 29.86
CA GLN A 76 18.96 1.89 29.75
C GLN A 76 19.71 2.27 31.05
N LEU A 77 19.29 3.34 31.74
CA LEU A 77 19.85 3.71 33.04
C LEU A 77 19.56 2.67 34.11
N LEU A 78 18.33 2.12 34.14
CA LEU A 78 17.95 1.04 35.05
C LEU A 78 18.79 -0.21 34.82
N GLU A 79 19.01 -0.61 33.59
CA GLU A 79 19.86 -1.76 33.24
C GLU A 79 21.31 -1.58 33.70
N ASN A 80 21.85 -0.35 33.57
CA ASN A 80 23.21 -0.03 34.05
C ASN A 80 23.32 -0.06 35.58
N ILE A 81 22.26 0.33 36.32
CA ILE A 81 22.26 0.40 37.78
C ILE A 81 21.92 -0.96 38.38
N PHE A 82 20.99 -1.70 37.76
CA PHE A 82 20.50 -3.00 38.18
C PHE A 82 20.58 -4.01 37.02
N PRO A 83 21.74 -4.64 36.77
CA PRO A 83 21.93 -5.57 35.66
C PRO A 83 20.94 -6.73 35.61
N GLU A 84 20.38 -7.13 36.77
CA GLU A 84 19.34 -8.14 36.89
C GLU A 84 18.00 -7.73 36.26
N SER A 85 17.81 -6.43 35.98
CA SER A 85 16.62 -5.93 35.30
C SER A 85 16.66 -6.05 33.76
N GLY A 86 17.73 -6.59 33.19
CA GLY A 86 18.00 -6.60 31.74
C GLY A 86 16.84 -7.14 30.89
N GLU A 87 16.21 -8.22 31.29
CA GLU A 87 15.05 -8.77 30.55
C GLU A 87 13.85 -7.79 30.52
N PHE A 88 13.59 -7.10 31.62
CA PHE A 88 12.50 -6.12 31.70
C PHE A 88 12.83 -4.84 30.90
N THR A 89 14.06 -4.37 30.98
CA THR A 89 14.50 -3.17 30.27
C THR A 89 14.55 -3.40 28.77
N GLU A 90 14.99 -4.58 28.32
CA GLU A 90 14.95 -5.01 26.91
C GLU A 90 13.51 -5.03 26.37
N ASN A 91 12.58 -5.59 27.15
CA ASN A 91 11.16 -5.59 26.79
C ASN A 91 10.58 -4.17 26.67
N ILE A 92 10.91 -3.28 27.60
CA ILE A 92 10.49 -1.87 27.53
C ILE A 92 11.01 -1.21 26.24
N VAL A 93 12.30 -1.36 25.94
CA VAL A 93 12.91 -0.80 24.72
C VAL A 93 12.27 -1.38 23.46
N LYS A 94 11.97 -2.68 23.46
CA LYS A 94 11.29 -3.35 22.34
C LYS A 94 9.89 -2.81 22.10
N GLN A 95 9.09 -2.63 23.16
CA GLN A 95 7.74 -2.04 23.06
C GLN A 95 7.79 -0.57 22.62
N THR A 96 8.76 0.19 23.10
CA THR A 96 8.93 1.60 22.71
C THR A 96 9.28 1.73 21.22
N LYS A 97 10.16 0.86 20.70
CA LYS A 97 10.46 0.80 19.26
C LYS A 97 9.23 0.42 18.44
N LEU A 98 8.40 -0.51 18.94
CA LEU A 98 7.15 -0.87 18.28
C LEU A 98 6.20 0.32 18.18
N ILE A 99 6.01 1.08 19.27
CA ILE A 99 5.17 2.28 19.26
C ILE A 99 5.70 3.32 18.27
N ASP A 100 7.01 3.54 18.23
CA ASP A 100 7.63 4.49 17.28
C ASP A 100 7.37 4.06 15.81
N GLN A 101 7.46 2.76 15.51
CA GLN A 101 7.12 2.22 14.19
C GLN A 101 5.64 2.44 13.84
N LEU A 102 4.72 2.12 14.75
CA LEU A 102 3.28 2.31 14.56
C LEU A 102 2.94 3.78 14.27
N VAL A 103 3.55 4.67 15.03
CA VAL A 103 3.39 6.10 14.88
C VAL A 103 3.88 6.57 13.50
N HIS A 104 5.04 6.09 13.03
CA HIS A 104 5.54 6.40 11.69
C HIS A 104 4.66 5.83 10.58
N GLU A 105 4.15 4.60 10.71
CA GLU A 105 3.22 4.01 9.75
C GLU A 105 1.93 4.82 9.59
N ILE A 106 1.36 5.29 10.72
CA ILE A 106 0.18 6.17 10.71
C ILE A 106 0.48 7.51 10.01
N LEU A 107 1.66 8.11 10.28
CA LEU A 107 2.08 9.35 9.61
C LEU A 107 2.21 9.21 8.11
N ASP A 108 2.90 8.18 7.72
CA ASP A 108 3.17 7.90 6.32
C ASP A 108 1.87 7.63 5.56
N PHE A 109 0.90 6.99 6.23
CA PHE A 109 -0.43 6.82 5.68
C PHE A 109 -1.20 8.15 5.60
N ALA A 110 -1.16 8.95 6.68
CA ALA A 110 -1.91 10.20 6.81
C ALA A 110 -1.34 11.34 5.95
N ARG A 111 -0.02 11.46 5.84
CA ARG A 111 0.62 12.45 4.94
C ARG A 111 0.31 12.17 3.48
N GLY A 112 -0.04 10.92 3.16
CA GLY A 112 -0.07 10.48 1.78
C GLY A 112 1.29 10.72 1.12
N THR A 113 1.54 10.11 0.03
CA THR A 113 2.70 10.47 -0.79
C THR A 113 2.29 11.67 -1.65
N GLU A 114 2.38 12.87 -1.08
CA GLU A 114 1.96 14.11 -1.77
C GLU A 114 2.85 14.45 -2.98
N SER A 115 4.03 13.83 -3.07
CA SER A 115 4.92 14.03 -4.20
C SER A 115 4.66 13.02 -5.32
N PRO A 116 4.55 13.47 -6.58
CA PRO A 116 4.49 12.54 -7.71
C PRO A 116 5.71 11.60 -7.67
N PRO A 117 5.58 10.35 -8.16
CA PRO A 117 6.69 9.41 -8.12
C PRO A 117 7.85 9.92 -8.97
N LEU A 118 9.06 9.87 -8.40
CA LEU A 118 10.29 10.19 -9.12
C LEU A 118 10.71 8.98 -9.95
N ILE A 119 10.14 8.89 -11.15
CA ILE A 119 10.45 7.78 -12.06
C ILE A 119 11.87 7.90 -12.56
N GLN A 120 12.68 6.90 -12.29
CA GLN A 120 14.07 6.83 -12.71
C GLN A 120 14.42 5.46 -13.30
N LYS A 121 15.52 5.40 -14.03
CA LYS A 121 16.05 4.17 -14.61
C LYS A 121 16.70 3.34 -13.50
N VAL A 122 16.23 2.13 -13.27
CA VAL A 122 16.68 1.24 -12.20
C VAL A 122 17.20 -0.07 -12.78
N ASN A 123 18.37 -0.51 -12.31
CA ASN A 123 18.83 -1.88 -12.53
C ASN A 123 18.10 -2.79 -11.54
N LEU A 124 17.20 -3.62 -12.06
CA LEU A 124 16.33 -4.43 -11.22
C LEU A 124 17.10 -5.50 -10.41
N ASP A 125 18.18 -6.04 -10.96
CA ASP A 125 18.97 -7.07 -10.28
C ASP A 125 19.66 -6.52 -9.02
N SER A 126 20.36 -5.38 -9.16
CA SER A 126 21.00 -4.72 -8.01
C SER A 126 19.96 -4.28 -6.97
N PHE A 127 18.84 -3.72 -7.42
CA PHE A 127 17.76 -3.29 -6.54
C PHE A 127 17.16 -4.44 -5.73
N LEU A 128 16.83 -5.57 -6.36
CA LEU A 128 16.30 -6.74 -5.65
C LEU A 128 17.33 -7.37 -4.70
N ARG A 129 18.61 -7.35 -5.06
CA ARG A 129 19.69 -7.81 -4.20
C ARG A 129 19.80 -6.96 -2.93
N GLU A 130 19.85 -5.64 -3.05
CA GLU A 130 19.86 -4.73 -1.90
C GLU A 130 18.67 -4.93 -0.96
N VAL A 131 17.46 -5.07 -1.52
CA VAL A 131 16.27 -5.36 -0.70
C VAL A 131 16.39 -6.70 0.02
N SER A 132 16.97 -7.71 -0.63
CA SER A 132 17.18 -9.05 -0.06
C SER A 132 18.18 -9.01 1.10
N GLU A 133 19.25 -8.25 0.97
CA GLU A 133 20.31 -8.12 1.98
C GLU A 133 19.77 -7.54 3.29
N LEU A 134 18.80 -6.64 3.25
CA LEU A 134 18.17 -6.07 4.46
C LEU A 134 17.56 -7.12 5.39
N TYR A 135 17.15 -8.28 4.86
CA TYR A 135 16.50 -9.34 5.62
C TYR A 135 17.35 -10.60 5.78
N SER A 136 18.58 -10.59 5.32
CA SER A 136 19.47 -11.77 5.31
C SER A 136 19.64 -12.40 6.69
N ALA A 137 19.76 -11.59 7.75
CA ALA A 137 19.84 -12.05 9.14
C ALA A 137 18.53 -12.72 9.60
N SER A 138 17.39 -12.08 9.33
CA SER A 138 16.05 -12.59 9.69
C SER A 138 15.72 -13.89 8.96
N PHE A 139 16.15 -14.03 7.70
CA PHE A 139 15.98 -15.26 6.94
C PHE A 139 16.75 -16.43 7.57
N LYS A 140 18.00 -16.19 7.99
CA LYS A 140 18.83 -17.21 8.66
C LYS A 140 18.26 -17.61 10.01
N GLU A 141 17.87 -16.64 10.83
CA GLU A 141 17.31 -16.88 12.16
C GLU A 141 16.02 -17.71 12.09
N ARG A 142 15.14 -17.40 11.16
CA ARG A 142 13.85 -18.09 10.98
C ARG A 142 13.89 -19.29 10.03
N LYS A 143 15.08 -19.69 9.54
CA LYS A 143 15.25 -20.79 8.58
C LYS A 143 14.39 -20.61 7.32
N ILE A 144 14.31 -19.39 6.80
CA ILE A 144 13.57 -19.05 5.58
C ILE A 144 14.48 -19.24 4.36
N ILE A 145 14.03 -20.01 3.40
CA ILE A 145 14.65 -20.09 2.07
C ILE A 145 14.16 -18.88 1.27
N PHE A 146 15.08 -17.98 0.93
CA PHE A 146 14.77 -16.79 0.13
C PHE A 146 15.34 -16.92 -1.28
N VAL A 147 14.46 -16.85 -2.28
CA VAL A 147 14.80 -17.05 -3.69
C VAL A 147 14.43 -15.81 -4.51
N VAL A 148 15.34 -15.34 -5.35
CA VAL A 148 15.08 -14.25 -6.31
C VAL A 148 15.28 -14.78 -7.72
N GLU A 149 14.22 -14.77 -8.51
CA GLU A 149 14.21 -15.11 -9.93
C GLU A 149 13.97 -13.86 -10.77
N ASN A 150 15.04 -13.18 -11.16
CA ASN A 150 14.95 -12.04 -12.05
C ASN A 150 15.02 -12.49 -13.51
N LYS A 151 13.91 -12.29 -14.26
CA LYS A 151 13.81 -12.59 -15.71
C LYS A 151 13.88 -11.33 -16.57
N VAL A 152 14.31 -10.21 -15.98
CA VAL A 152 14.42 -8.91 -16.64
C VAL A 152 15.90 -8.63 -16.90
N ASN A 153 16.26 -8.55 -18.18
CA ASN A 153 17.65 -8.31 -18.60
C ASN A 153 17.96 -6.81 -18.76
N ASP A 154 16.92 -5.98 -18.93
CA ASP A 154 17.05 -4.55 -19.16
C ASP A 154 16.77 -3.74 -17.89
N CYS A 155 17.12 -2.45 -17.91
CA CYS A 155 16.69 -1.54 -16.87
C CYS A 155 15.19 -1.26 -16.99
N VAL A 156 14.58 -1.02 -15.86
CA VAL A 156 13.15 -0.69 -15.70
C VAL A 156 12.99 0.72 -15.12
N TYR A 157 11.78 1.26 -15.20
CA TYR A 157 11.48 2.63 -14.79
C TYR A 157 10.45 2.66 -13.68
N PHE A 158 10.84 3.15 -12.50
CA PHE A 158 9.95 3.40 -11.36
C PHE A 158 10.64 4.30 -10.32
N ASP A 159 9.89 4.76 -9.31
CA ASP A 159 10.44 5.41 -8.13
C ASP A 159 11.01 4.33 -7.19
N GLU A 160 12.34 4.29 -7.10
CA GLU A 160 13.08 3.28 -6.35
C GLU A 160 12.70 3.29 -4.85
N GLY A 161 12.58 4.46 -4.24
CA GLY A 161 12.25 4.60 -2.82
C GLY A 161 10.84 4.07 -2.51
N LYS A 162 9.87 4.39 -3.35
CA LYS A 162 8.49 3.94 -3.18
C LYS A 162 8.34 2.43 -3.39
N ILE A 163 8.95 1.87 -4.44
CA ILE A 163 8.86 0.43 -4.71
C ILE A 163 9.68 -0.39 -3.71
N ARG A 164 10.83 0.13 -3.23
CA ARG A 164 11.58 -0.44 -2.12
C ARG A 164 10.70 -0.60 -0.88
N ARG A 165 9.94 0.43 -0.54
CA ARG A 165 8.99 0.40 0.58
C ARG A 165 7.89 -0.64 0.38
N VAL A 166 7.35 -0.77 -0.84
CA VAL A 166 6.36 -1.82 -1.16
C VAL A 166 6.95 -3.21 -0.93
N LEU A 167 8.14 -3.49 -1.47
CA LEU A 167 8.78 -4.79 -1.30
C LEU A 167 9.11 -5.10 0.16
N ILE A 168 9.63 -4.14 0.91
CA ILE A 168 9.91 -4.27 2.34
C ILE A 168 8.64 -4.67 3.10
N ASN A 169 7.51 -4.01 2.86
CA ASN A 169 6.24 -4.35 3.50
C ASN A 169 5.74 -5.75 3.13
N LEU A 170 5.83 -6.14 1.86
CA LEU A 170 5.40 -7.47 1.42
C LEU A 170 6.29 -8.58 1.97
N ILE A 171 7.62 -8.40 1.99
CA ILE A 171 8.57 -9.35 2.58
C ILE A 171 8.34 -9.47 4.09
N LYS A 172 8.14 -8.34 4.79
CA LYS A 172 7.82 -8.34 6.22
C LYS A 172 6.53 -9.13 6.50
N ASN A 173 5.48 -8.90 5.70
CA ASN A 173 4.23 -9.64 5.83
C ASN A 173 4.40 -11.15 5.60
N ALA A 174 5.20 -11.54 4.62
CA ALA A 174 5.53 -12.93 4.35
C ALA A 174 6.31 -13.57 5.52
N LEU A 175 7.33 -12.87 6.05
CA LEU A 175 8.09 -13.31 7.22
C LEU A 175 7.20 -13.48 8.46
N GLU A 176 6.27 -12.56 8.69
CA GLU A 176 5.34 -12.63 9.83
C GLU A 176 4.29 -13.74 9.67
N ALA A 177 3.92 -14.09 8.43
CA ALA A 177 2.95 -15.14 8.15
C ALA A 177 3.53 -16.54 8.31
N ILE A 178 4.84 -16.74 8.07
CA ILE A 178 5.51 -18.04 8.21
C ILE A 178 5.91 -18.25 9.68
N PRO A 179 5.37 -19.28 10.39
CA PRO A 179 5.59 -19.41 11.83
C PRO A 179 7.02 -19.85 12.20
N GLU A 180 7.62 -20.79 11.48
CA GLU A 180 8.94 -21.37 11.85
C GLU A 180 9.92 -21.37 10.68
N ALA A 181 9.69 -22.22 9.68
CA ALA A 181 10.52 -22.35 8.51
C ALA A 181 9.66 -22.32 7.24
N GLY A 182 10.19 -21.81 6.15
CA GLY A 182 9.43 -21.73 4.92
C GLY A 182 10.21 -21.13 3.77
N GLU A 183 9.48 -20.73 2.74
CA GLU A 183 10.04 -20.16 1.53
C GLU A 183 9.38 -18.82 1.20
N ILE A 184 10.22 -17.85 0.83
CA ILE A 184 9.78 -16.58 0.24
C ILE A 184 10.49 -16.45 -1.10
N LYS A 185 9.71 -16.24 -2.16
CA LYS A 185 10.22 -16.10 -3.52
C LYS A 185 9.84 -14.76 -4.11
N ILE A 186 10.80 -14.09 -4.76
CA ILE A 186 10.54 -12.92 -5.61
C ILE A 186 10.76 -13.34 -7.05
N ILE A 187 9.75 -13.12 -7.90
CA ILE A 187 9.84 -13.36 -9.35
C ILE A 187 9.59 -12.04 -10.06
N SER A 188 10.46 -11.68 -11.00
CA SER A 188 10.27 -10.48 -11.82
C SER A 188 10.30 -10.79 -13.30
N SER A 189 9.47 -10.11 -14.07
CA SER A 189 9.38 -10.22 -15.54
C SER A 189 8.85 -8.93 -16.15
N VAL A 190 9.17 -8.69 -17.41
CA VAL A 190 8.55 -7.64 -18.24
C VAL A 190 7.81 -8.29 -19.39
N SER A 191 6.54 -7.96 -19.53
CA SER A 191 5.69 -8.46 -20.64
C SER A 191 4.68 -7.39 -21.05
N SER A 192 4.52 -7.22 -22.36
CA SER A 192 3.54 -6.29 -22.95
C SER A 192 3.61 -4.86 -22.37
N GLY A 193 4.82 -4.36 -22.10
CA GLY A 193 5.03 -3.02 -21.55
C GLY A 193 4.74 -2.89 -20.05
N TRP A 194 4.64 -4.02 -19.33
CA TRP A 194 4.43 -4.05 -17.88
C TRP A 194 5.58 -4.77 -17.17
N LEU A 195 6.16 -4.14 -16.19
CA LEU A 195 6.99 -4.80 -15.19
C LEU A 195 6.06 -5.48 -14.17
N GLN A 196 6.27 -6.76 -13.96
CA GLN A 196 5.63 -7.51 -12.88
C GLN A 196 6.70 -7.96 -11.89
N ILE A 197 6.46 -7.69 -10.59
CA ILE A 197 7.24 -8.21 -9.48
C ILE A 197 6.26 -8.94 -8.57
N SER A 198 6.49 -10.24 -8.37
CA SER A 198 5.67 -11.11 -7.53
C SER A 198 6.42 -11.46 -6.26
N VAL A 199 5.84 -11.22 -5.10
CA VAL A 199 6.32 -11.72 -3.81
C VAL A 199 5.42 -12.88 -3.39
N ILE A 200 6.01 -14.05 -3.21
CA ILE A 200 5.31 -15.31 -2.96
C ILE A 200 5.82 -15.90 -1.64
N ASP A 201 4.92 -16.32 -0.79
CA ASP A 201 5.22 -17.05 0.44
C ASP A 201 4.45 -18.39 0.50
N ASN A 202 4.96 -19.34 1.27
CA ASN A 202 4.30 -20.61 1.58
C ASN A 202 3.68 -20.63 2.98
N GLY A 203 3.33 -19.48 3.53
CA GLY A 203 2.62 -19.34 4.78
C GLY A 203 1.17 -19.85 4.72
N PRO A 204 0.34 -19.59 5.74
CA PRO A 204 -1.05 -20.06 5.79
C PRO A 204 -1.97 -19.37 4.76
N GLY A 205 -1.50 -18.32 4.09
CA GLY A 205 -2.32 -17.49 3.22
C GLY A 205 -3.18 -16.48 4.00
N VAL A 206 -4.13 -15.85 3.29
CA VAL A 206 -5.06 -14.86 3.85
C VAL A 206 -6.43 -15.49 4.05
N SER A 207 -7.06 -15.25 5.19
CA SER A 207 -8.38 -15.80 5.48
C SER A 207 -9.45 -15.23 4.53
N ARG A 208 -10.51 -16.02 4.27
CA ARG A 208 -11.62 -15.58 3.38
C ARG A 208 -12.32 -14.32 3.89
N LYS A 209 -12.32 -14.09 5.20
CA LYS A 209 -13.01 -12.96 5.85
C LYS A 209 -12.41 -11.60 5.48
N VAL A 210 -11.09 -11.52 5.33
CA VAL A 210 -10.37 -10.26 5.07
C VAL A 210 -9.93 -10.11 3.62
N LYS A 211 -10.14 -11.13 2.78
CA LYS A 211 -9.65 -11.14 1.40
C LYS A 211 -10.16 -9.95 0.56
N GLU A 212 -11.45 -9.61 0.70
CA GLU A 212 -12.06 -8.52 -0.07
C GLU A 212 -11.62 -7.14 0.43
N GLU A 213 -11.29 -7.03 1.72
CA GLU A 213 -10.88 -5.80 2.37
C GLU A 213 -9.37 -5.72 2.62
N LEU A 214 -8.58 -6.67 2.07
CA LEU A 214 -7.15 -6.86 2.36
C LEU A 214 -6.30 -5.60 2.18
N PHE A 215 -6.68 -4.75 1.25
CA PHE A 215 -5.99 -3.50 0.94
C PHE A 215 -6.67 -2.26 1.57
N GLN A 216 -7.67 -2.45 2.42
CA GLN A 216 -8.26 -1.35 3.16
C GLN A 216 -7.42 -1.02 4.41
N PRO A 217 -7.39 0.24 4.82
CA PRO A 217 -6.68 0.64 6.04
C PRO A 217 -7.24 -0.06 7.28
N PHE A 218 -6.35 -0.38 8.24
CA PHE A 218 -6.67 -0.98 9.53
C PHE A 218 -7.24 -2.42 9.49
N VAL A 219 -7.18 -3.08 8.34
CA VAL A 219 -7.59 -4.48 8.20
C VAL A 219 -6.42 -5.38 8.58
N THR A 220 -6.65 -6.29 9.54
CA THR A 220 -5.67 -7.28 10.00
C THR A 220 -6.31 -8.67 10.07
N ASP A 221 -5.56 -9.71 9.71
CA ASP A 221 -6.02 -11.10 9.76
C ASP A 221 -5.52 -11.79 11.03
N GLY A 222 -6.17 -11.49 12.17
CA GLY A 222 -5.87 -12.14 13.46
C GLY A 222 -4.49 -11.84 14.07
N LYS A 223 -3.71 -10.93 13.47
CA LYS A 223 -2.39 -10.57 13.99
C LYS A 223 -2.53 -9.68 15.22
N THR A 224 -1.91 -10.08 16.32
CA THR A 224 -1.81 -9.26 17.54
C THR A 224 -0.85 -8.08 17.38
N GLN A 225 0.00 -8.10 16.37
CA GLN A 225 0.97 -7.03 16.07
C GLN A 225 0.84 -6.64 14.60
N GLY A 226 0.40 -5.43 14.35
CA GLY A 226 0.29 -4.84 13.02
C GLY A 226 -0.80 -3.77 12.96
N THR A 227 -0.52 -2.65 12.28
CA THR A 227 -1.47 -1.53 12.11
C THR A 227 -2.56 -1.81 11.10
N GLY A 228 -2.40 -2.79 10.22
CA GLY A 228 -3.25 -2.98 9.05
C GLY A 228 -3.07 -1.89 7.98
N LEU A 229 -2.03 -1.05 8.07
CA LEU A 229 -1.76 0.03 7.11
C LEU A 229 -0.79 -0.37 6.00
N GLY A 230 0.06 -1.38 6.23
CA GLY A 230 1.13 -1.76 5.31
C GLY A 230 0.64 -2.06 3.89
N LEU A 231 -0.40 -2.88 3.73
CA LEU A 231 -0.95 -3.24 2.41
C LEU A 231 -1.72 -2.09 1.76
N ALA A 232 -2.41 -1.25 2.54
CA ALA A 232 -3.05 -0.04 2.04
C ALA A 232 -2.03 0.96 1.48
N ILE A 233 -0.89 1.15 2.17
CA ILE A 233 0.24 1.95 1.70
C ILE A 233 0.83 1.34 0.42
N CYS A 234 1.05 0.02 0.37
CA CYS A 234 1.55 -0.65 -0.82
C CYS A 234 0.66 -0.39 -2.04
N LYS A 235 -0.66 -0.57 -1.88
CA LYS A 235 -1.64 -0.31 -2.95
C LYS A 235 -1.54 1.12 -3.44
N LYS A 236 -1.49 2.10 -2.55
CA LYS A 236 -1.37 3.53 -2.88
C LYS A 236 -0.07 3.82 -3.66
N LEU A 237 1.08 3.37 -3.16
CA LEU A 237 2.37 3.60 -3.81
C LEU A 237 2.43 3.00 -5.21
N VAL A 238 1.86 1.81 -5.41
CA VAL A 238 1.76 1.17 -6.72
C VAL A 238 0.79 1.93 -7.64
N GLN A 239 -0.34 2.40 -7.14
CA GLN A 239 -1.29 3.22 -7.91
C GLN A 239 -0.69 4.55 -8.37
N GLU A 240 0.17 5.19 -7.57
CA GLU A 240 0.90 6.40 -7.98
C GLU A 240 1.81 6.18 -9.18
N HIS A 241 2.25 4.94 -9.41
CA HIS A 241 2.96 4.52 -10.63
C HIS A 241 2.01 4.13 -11.77
N TYR A 242 0.70 4.43 -11.67
CA TYR A 242 -0.34 3.93 -12.57
C TYR A 242 -0.38 2.41 -12.64
N GLY A 243 0.14 1.76 -11.58
CA GLY A 243 0.24 0.31 -11.45
C GLY A 243 -0.96 -0.33 -10.75
N ARG A 244 -0.87 -1.64 -10.56
CA ARG A 244 -1.85 -2.45 -9.84
C ARG A 244 -1.14 -3.39 -8.87
N LEU A 245 -1.72 -3.54 -7.68
CA LEU A 245 -1.30 -4.52 -6.67
C LEU A 245 -2.44 -5.51 -6.49
N GLU A 246 -2.16 -6.79 -6.70
CA GLU A 246 -3.14 -7.87 -6.66
C GLU A 246 -2.68 -8.95 -5.68
N TYR A 247 -3.64 -9.58 -4.98
CA TYR A 247 -3.43 -10.74 -4.14
C TYR A 247 -3.97 -11.99 -4.85
N ILE A 248 -3.19 -13.05 -4.86
CA ILE A 248 -3.52 -14.35 -5.45
C ILE A 248 -3.21 -15.42 -4.41
N PRO A 249 -4.19 -16.25 -3.99
CA PRO A 249 -3.91 -17.38 -3.13
C PRO A 249 -3.03 -18.41 -3.85
N VAL A 250 -2.12 -19.04 -3.10
CA VAL A 250 -1.25 -20.12 -3.60
C VAL A 250 -1.75 -21.45 -3.06
N GLU A 251 -1.93 -22.43 -3.92
CA GLU A 251 -2.31 -23.77 -3.53
C GLU A 251 -1.08 -24.64 -3.16
N PRO A 252 -1.15 -25.51 -2.14
CA PRO A 252 -2.28 -25.75 -1.22
C PRO A 252 -2.42 -24.69 -0.12
N HIS A 253 -1.42 -23.88 0.14
CA HIS A 253 -1.40 -22.75 1.06
C HIS A 253 -0.29 -21.76 0.67
N GLY A 254 -0.48 -20.48 1.00
CA GLY A 254 0.47 -19.42 0.71
C GLY A 254 -0.21 -18.16 0.19
N SER A 255 0.60 -17.11 0.02
CA SER A 255 0.19 -15.84 -0.56
C SER A 255 1.09 -15.46 -1.71
N ARG A 256 0.51 -14.83 -2.72
CA ARG A 256 1.22 -14.16 -3.81
C ARG A 256 0.69 -12.76 -3.96
N PHE A 257 1.59 -11.79 -3.93
CA PHE A 257 1.30 -10.39 -4.22
C PHE A 257 1.98 -9.99 -5.51
N ASP A 258 1.19 -9.61 -6.52
CA ASP A 258 1.68 -9.16 -7.83
C ASP A 258 1.65 -7.64 -7.91
N ILE A 259 2.82 -7.03 -8.02
CA ILE A 259 3.03 -5.61 -8.33
C ILE A 259 3.15 -5.49 -9.83
N ARG A 260 2.30 -4.70 -10.48
CA ARG A 260 2.39 -4.42 -11.92
C ARG A 260 2.57 -2.93 -12.14
N ILE A 261 3.63 -2.52 -12.86
CA ILE A 261 3.98 -1.13 -13.14
C ILE A 261 4.15 -0.98 -14.66
N PRO A 262 3.45 0.00 -15.29
CA PRO A 262 3.62 0.25 -16.71
C PRO A 262 5.04 0.74 -16.99
N GLN A 263 5.65 0.21 -18.04
CA GLN A 263 6.95 0.62 -18.53
C GLN A 263 6.72 1.43 -19.80
N SER A 264 6.81 2.76 -19.68
CA SER A 264 6.77 3.63 -20.85
C SER A 264 8.08 3.47 -21.60
N THR A 265 8.06 2.80 -22.72
CA THR A 265 9.09 2.98 -23.76
C THR A 265 8.83 4.34 -24.39
N LYS A 266 9.56 5.36 -23.99
CA LYS A 266 9.78 6.51 -24.84
C LYS A 266 11.00 6.30 -25.68
#